data_98bcbf5a5f27a70f3151bca7c14eef4c
#
_entry.id   98bcbf5a5f27a70f3151bca7c14eef4c
#
_cell.length_a   1.000
_cell.length_b   1.000
_cell.length_c   1.000
_cell.angle_alpha   90.00
_cell.angle_beta   90.00
_cell.angle_gamma   90.00
#
_symmetry.space_group_name_H-M   'P 1'
#
loop_
_entity.id
_entity.type
_entity.pdbx_description
1 polymer ?
#
loop_
_entity_poly.entity_id
_entity_poly.type
_entity_poly.pdbx_seq_one_letter_code
_entity_poly.pdbx_strand_id
1 'polypeptide(L)'
;MTHADVPEQVVLLDASRNPIGTADKATVHTESTPLHLAFSSYILNDSGEVLITRRALSKRTWPGVWTNTACGHPAPDESFAQAISRRARQELGMDVADIREVLADFQYRAVDASGIVENEFCPVYLARAASAPEPASSEVAEHAWVAPEQLFVGIDATPFAFSPWMVEQLT
;
A
#
# COMPACT_ATOMS: atom_id res chain seq x y z
N MET A 1 -9.45 -14.42 27.00
CA MET A 1 -8.42 -15.11 26.18
C MET A 1 -7.73 -14.06 25.36
N THR A 2 -6.51 -13.72 25.70
CA THR A 2 -5.67 -12.85 24.88
C THR A 2 -5.35 -13.60 23.59
N HIS A 3 -5.86 -13.13 22.46
CA HIS A 3 -5.33 -13.54 21.17
C HIS A 3 -3.85 -13.15 21.17
N ALA A 4 -2.98 -14.14 21.26
CA ALA A 4 -1.58 -13.92 20.95
C ALA A 4 -1.55 -13.34 19.53
N ASP A 5 -0.97 -12.13 19.37
CA ASP A 5 -0.75 -11.53 18.07
C ASP A 5 0.07 -12.51 17.24
N VAL A 6 -0.60 -13.19 16.31
CA VAL A 6 0.09 -14.00 15.31
C VAL A 6 0.87 -13.02 14.43
N PRO A 7 2.20 -13.11 14.33
CA PRO A 7 2.99 -12.20 13.51
C PRO A 7 2.48 -12.19 12.08
N GLU A 8 2.29 -11.00 11.51
CA GLU A 8 1.91 -10.87 10.10
C GLU A 8 3.03 -11.43 9.22
N GLN A 9 2.64 -12.28 8.27
CA GLN A 9 3.54 -12.92 7.32
C GLN A 9 3.37 -12.32 5.94
N VAL A 10 4.47 -12.19 5.20
CA VAL A 10 4.47 -11.87 3.76
C VAL A 10 4.80 -13.13 2.97
N VAL A 11 4.31 -13.20 1.74
CA VAL A 11 4.59 -14.30 0.81
C VAL A 11 5.83 -13.95 0.00
N LEU A 12 6.88 -14.78 0.11
CA LEU A 12 8.10 -14.64 -0.67
C LEU A 12 7.91 -15.24 -2.06
N LEU A 13 8.50 -14.58 -3.06
CA LEU A 13 8.37 -14.95 -4.46
C LEU A 13 9.75 -15.19 -5.09
N ASP A 14 9.82 -16.13 -6.03
CA ASP A 14 10.98 -16.27 -6.93
C ASP A 14 10.92 -15.23 -8.08
N ALA A 15 11.94 -15.24 -8.93
CA ALA A 15 12.03 -14.34 -10.07
C ALA A 15 10.88 -14.51 -11.10
N SER A 16 10.23 -15.65 -11.11
CA SER A 16 9.05 -15.95 -11.93
C SER A 16 7.73 -15.66 -11.20
N ARG A 17 7.82 -15.05 -10.03
CA ARG A 17 6.68 -14.67 -9.17
C ARG A 17 5.91 -15.85 -8.57
N ASN A 18 6.55 -17.01 -8.48
CA ASN A 18 5.96 -18.15 -7.78
C ASN A 18 6.23 -18.06 -6.28
N PRO A 19 5.26 -18.40 -5.41
CA PRO A 19 5.48 -18.46 -3.98
C PRO A 19 6.56 -19.50 -3.61
N ILE A 20 7.53 -19.09 -2.79
CA ILE A 20 8.63 -19.94 -2.33
C ILE A 20 8.75 -20.03 -0.82
N GLY A 21 7.88 -19.37 -0.09
CA GLY A 21 7.88 -19.38 1.37
C GLY A 21 7.23 -18.14 1.94
N THR A 22 7.47 -17.93 3.22
CA THR A 22 6.97 -16.78 3.96
C THR A 22 8.06 -16.14 4.80
N ALA A 23 7.90 -14.88 5.17
CA ALA A 23 8.75 -14.17 6.12
C ALA A 23 7.91 -13.31 7.04
N ASP A 24 8.45 -12.99 8.20
CA ASP A 24 7.81 -12.08 9.14
C ASP A 24 7.85 -10.65 8.57
N LYS A 25 6.69 -10.02 8.47
CA LYS A 25 6.54 -8.65 7.97
C LYS A 25 7.37 -7.64 8.78
N ALA A 26 7.50 -7.86 10.08
CA ALA A 26 8.25 -6.95 10.95
C ALA A 26 9.75 -6.90 10.65
N THR A 27 10.29 -7.95 10.03
CA THR A 27 11.75 -8.11 9.80
C THR A 27 12.17 -8.29 8.35
N VAL A 28 11.23 -8.46 7.42
CA VAL A 28 11.54 -8.75 6.01
C VAL A 28 12.23 -7.58 5.31
N HIS A 29 11.90 -6.34 5.68
CA HIS A 29 12.43 -5.13 5.05
C HIS A 29 13.81 -4.78 5.62
N THR A 30 14.84 -4.92 4.80
CA THR A 30 16.25 -4.67 5.12
C THR A 30 16.93 -3.98 3.94
N GLU A 31 18.25 -3.85 3.96
CA GLU A 31 19.04 -3.40 2.80
C GLU A 31 19.04 -4.43 1.65
N SER A 32 18.56 -5.65 1.91
CA SER A 32 18.51 -6.77 0.97
C SER A 32 17.15 -7.45 0.96
N THR A 33 16.10 -6.68 1.00
CA THR A 33 14.71 -7.17 1.03
C THR A 33 14.42 -8.12 -0.14
N PRO A 34 14.00 -9.37 0.12
CA PRO A 34 13.63 -10.30 -0.94
C PRO A 34 12.34 -9.87 -1.64
N LEU A 35 12.16 -10.33 -2.89
CA LEU A 35 10.91 -10.12 -3.61
C LEU A 35 9.76 -10.78 -2.87
N HIS A 36 8.72 -10.02 -2.59
CA HIS A 36 7.53 -10.51 -1.89
C HIS A 36 6.25 -9.93 -2.45
N LEU A 37 5.14 -10.58 -2.14
CA LEU A 37 3.81 -10.22 -2.61
C LEU A 37 3.26 -9.04 -1.83
N ALA A 38 2.73 -8.06 -2.57
CA ALA A 38 2.07 -6.88 -2.02
C ALA A 38 0.89 -6.46 -2.90
N PHE A 39 0.20 -5.42 -2.50
CA PHE A 39 -0.78 -4.71 -3.34
C PHE A 39 -0.73 -3.22 -3.05
N SER A 40 -1.14 -2.44 -4.04
CA SER A 40 -1.52 -1.03 -3.87
C SER A 40 -3.00 -0.86 -4.16
N SER A 41 -3.68 -0.05 -3.38
CA SER A 41 -5.08 0.29 -3.61
C SER A 41 -5.30 1.79 -3.68
N TYR A 42 -6.22 2.18 -4.56
CA TYR A 42 -6.74 3.53 -4.71
C TYR A 42 -8.24 3.48 -4.46
N ILE A 43 -8.71 4.17 -3.44
CA ILE A 43 -10.11 4.18 -3.04
C ILE A 43 -10.75 5.48 -3.46
N LEU A 44 -11.89 5.39 -4.17
CA LEU A 44 -12.62 6.53 -4.69
C LEU A 44 -13.92 6.73 -3.91
N ASN A 45 -14.30 8.01 -3.74
CA ASN A 45 -15.63 8.36 -3.24
C ASN A 45 -16.66 8.45 -4.37
N ASP A 46 -17.89 8.75 -4.03
CA ASP A 46 -19.01 8.86 -5.01
C ASP A 46 -18.84 10.04 -5.97
N SER A 47 -18.00 11.02 -5.64
CA SER A 47 -17.65 12.15 -6.51
C SER A 47 -16.49 11.83 -7.47
N GLY A 48 -15.93 10.62 -7.42
CA GLY A 48 -14.80 10.22 -8.25
C GLY A 48 -13.44 10.76 -7.78
N GLU A 49 -13.38 11.34 -6.59
CA GLU A 49 -12.12 11.74 -5.97
C GLU A 49 -11.43 10.54 -5.34
N VAL A 50 -10.11 10.50 -5.40
CA VAL A 50 -9.27 9.47 -4.81
C VAL A 50 -8.76 9.91 -3.44
N LEU A 51 -8.79 8.99 -2.48
CA LEU A 51 -8.20 9.21 -1.16
C LEU A 51 -6.69 9.00 -1.24
N ILE A 52 -5.93 10.05 -1.00
CA ILE A 52 -4.48 9.94 -0.79
C ILE A 52 -4.15 10.11 0.67
N THR A 53 -3.08 9.48 1.11
CA THR A 53 -2.65 9.49 2.51
C THR A 53 -1.21 9.94 2.63
N ARG A 54 -0.89 10.63 3.73
CA ARG A 54 0.47 10.96 4.11
C ARG A 54 0.94 9.95 5.14
N ARG A 55 2.02 9.26 4.84
CA ARG A 55 2.59 8.24 5.74
C ARG A 55 2.96 8.85 7.08
N ALA A 56 2.61 8.16 8.17
CA ALA A 56 2.96 8.60 9.52
C ALA A 56 4.48 8.84 9.63
N LEU A 57 4.86 9.85 10.39
CA LEU A 57 6.28 10.21 10.59
C LEU A 57 7.04 9.12 11.35
N SER A 58 6.34 8.24 12.05
CA SER A 58 6.90 7.08 12.76
C SER A 58 7.15 5.87 11.84
N LYS A 59 6.75 5.94 10.57
CA LYS A 59 7.02 4.85 9.61
C LYS A 59 8.53 4.70 9.38
N ARG A 60 8.97 3.44 9.29
CA ARG A 60 10.37 3.10 9.11
C ARG A 60 10.89 3.50 7.73
N THR A 61 10.05 3.38 6.69
CA THR A 61 10.38 3.72 5.31
C THR A 61 9.46 4.82 4.79
N TRP A 62 10.02 5.75 4.03
CA TRP A 62 9.33 6.92 3.46
C TRP A 62 8.37 7.61 4.45
N PRO A 63 8.85 7.98 5.67
CA PRO A 63 8.01 8.72 6.60
C PRO A 63 7.62 10.07 6.01
N GLY A 64 6.37 10.45 6.18
CA GLY A 64 5.86 11.77 5.82
C GLY A 64 5.63 12.03 4.33
N VAL A 65 5.85 11.07 3.44
CA VAL A 65 5.51 11.23 2.02
C VAL A 65 4.02 10.97 1.78
N TRP A 66 3.49 11.61 0.75
CA TRP A 66 2.14 11.31 0.24
C TRP A 66 2.17 10.05 -0.62
N THR A 67 1.12 9.29 -0.54
CA THR A 67 1.02 8.00 -1.23
C THR A 67 -0.43 7.67 -1.59
N ASN A 68 -0.62 6.56 -2.30
CA ASN A 68 -1.94 5.99 -2.59
C ASN A 68 -2.71 5.69 -1.29
N THR A 69 -3.95 5.28 -1.42
CA THR A 69 -4.86 5.14 -0.28
C THR A 69 -4.35 4.16 0.75
N ALA A 70 -4.02 2.95 0.33
CA ALA A 70 -3.45 1.93 1.21
C ALA A 70 -2.64 0.91 0.41
N CYS A 71 -1.58 0.43 1.02
CA CYS A 71 -0.77 -0.70 0.58
C CYS A 71 -0.78 -1.79 1.64
N GLY A 72 -0.45 -2.97 1.27
CA GLY A 72 -0.30 -4.06 2.21
C GLY A 72 0.21 -5.33 1.56
N HIS A 73 0.24 -6.39 2.36
CA HIS A 73 0.75 -7.68 1.97
C HIS A 73 -0.33 -8.73 2.22
N PRO A 74 -0.81 -9.45 1.18
CA PRO A 74 -1.67 -10.59 1.42
C PRO A 74 -0.97 -11.60 2.32
N ALA A 75 -1.68 -12.09 3.33
CA ALA A 75 -1.22 -13.23 4.13
C ALA A 75 -1.25 -14.50 3.28
N PRO A 76 -0.50 -15.55 3.66
CA PRO A 76 -0.68 -16.87 3.05
C PRO A 76 -2.17 -17.26 3.07
N ASP A 77 -2.68 -17.75 1.96
CA ASP A 77 -4.09 -18.16 1.78
C ASP A 77 -5.13 -17.02 1.81
N GLU A 78 -4.70 -15.78 1.86
CA GLU A 78 -5.57 -14.60 1.78
C GLU A 78 -5.69 -14.11 0.34
N SER A 79 -6.90 -13.82 -0.14
CA SER A 79 -7.10 -13.17 -1.44
C SER A 79 -6.71 -11.68 -1.38
N PHE A 80 -6.44 -11.07 -2.53
CA PHE A 80 -6.20 -9.63 -2.60
C PHE A 80 -7.39 -8.81 -2.07
N ALA A 81 -8.61 -9.20 -2.43
CA ALA A 81 -9.81 -8.51 -1.95
C ALA A 81 -9.95 -8.55 -0.42
N GLN A 82 -9.64 -9.70 0.19
CA GLN A 82 -9.62 -9.84 1.65
C GLN A 82 -8.52 -8.99 2.28
N ALA A 83 -7.31 -8.99 1.72
CA ALA A 83 -6.19 -8.20 2.20
C ALA A 83 -6.46 -6.70 2.10
N ILE A 84 -7.01 -6.23 0.99
CA ILE A 84 -7.39 -4.82 0.78
C ILE A 84 -8.44 -4.39 1.81
N SER A 85 -9.49 -5.18 1.99
CA SER A 85 -10.54 -4.89 2.97
C SER A 85 -10.00 -4.85 4.40
N ARG A 86 -9.13 -5.80 4.74
CA ARG A 86 -8.47 -5.86 6.05
C ARG A 86 -7.61 -4.62 6.31
N ARG A 87 -6.76 -4.24 5.35
CA ARG A 87 -5.87 -3.08 5.50
C ARG A 87 -6.63 -1.76 5.51
N ALA A 88 -7.68 -1.62 4.71
CA ALA A 88 -8.53 -0.43 4.75
C ALA A 88 -9.15 -0.22 6.14
N ARG A 89 -9.58 -1.28 6.81
CA ARG A 89 -10.07 -1.19 8.19
C ARG A 89 -8.96 -0.88 9.18
N GLN A 90 -7.81 -1.54 9.07
CA GLN A 90 -6.68 -1.37 9.99
C GLN A 90 -6.03 0.02 9.90
N GLU A 91 -5.77 0.51 8.69
CA GLU A 91 -5.09 1.79 8.47
C GLU A 91 -6.03 2.98 8.49
N LEU A 92 -7.24 2.82 7.94
CA LEU A 92 -8.14 3.92 7.61
C LEU A 92 -9.48 3.84 8.32
N GLY A 93 -9.74 2.77 9.08
CA GLY A 93 -11.02 2.59 9.76
C GLY A 93 -12.23 2.60 8.82
N MET A 94 -12.04 2.23 7.55
CA MET A 94 -13.10 2.32 6.56
C MET A 94 -13.40 0.99 5.89
N ASP A 95 -14.64 0.86 5.45
CA ASP A 95 -15.10 -0.23 4.60
C ASP A 95 -14.99 0.15 3.13
N VAL A 96 -14.72 -0.83 2.28
CA VAL A 96 -14.59 -0.67 0.83
C VAL A 96 -15.46 -1.70 0.10
N ALA A 97 -15.82 -1.35 -1.13
CA ALA A 97 -16.61 -2.19 -2.02
C ALA A 97 -16.07 -2.10 -3.46
N ASP A 98 -16.58 -2.95 -4.33
CA ASP A 98 -16.28 -2.93 -5.77
C ASP A 98 -14.77 -2.97 -6.06
N ILE A 99 -14.06 -3.83 -5.35
CA ILE A 99 -12.61 -4.01 -5.50
C ILE A 99 -12.33 -4.66 -6.87
N ARG A 100 -11.50 -3.99 -7.69
CA ARG A 100 -11.12 -4.49 -9.01
C ARG A 100 -9.66 -4.23 -9.31
N GLU A 101 -9.00 -5.18 -9.97
CA GLU A 101 -7.64 -5.06 -10.43
C GLU A 101 -7.56 -4.16 -11.67
N VAL A 102 -6.60 -3.24 -11.69
CA VAL A 102 -6.40 -2.30 -12.79
C VAL A 102 -4.99 -2.34 -13.38
N LEU A 103 -4.02 -2.87 -12.64
CA LEU A 103 -2.65 -3.04 -13.11
C LEU A 103 -2.09 -4.34 -12.50
N ALA A 104 -2.16 -5.43 -13.29
CA ALA A 104 -1.87 -6.78 -12.82
C ALA A 104 -0.37 -7.09 -12.67
N ASP A 105 0.49 -6.42 -13.43
CA ASP A 105 1.91 -6.77 -13.58
C ASP A 105 2.88 -5.79 -12.92
N PHE A 106 2.39 -4.92 -12.06
CA PHE A 106 3.25 -3.92 -11.43
C PHE A 106 4.21 -4.58 -10.44
N GLN A 107 5.48 -4.29 -10.62
CA GLN A 107 6.56 -4.71 -9.74
C GLN A 107 7.55 -3.57 -9.62
N TYR A 108 8.03 -3.30 -8.42
CA TYR A 108 9.00 -2.24 -8.20
C TYR A 108 10.03 -2.61 -7.16
N ARG A 109 11.16 -1.91 -7.22
CA ARG A 109 12.19 -1.90 -6.23
C ARG A 109 12.58 -0.46 -5.94
N ALA A 110 12.54 -0.05 -4.70
CA ALA A 110 12.92 1.29 -4.28
C ALA A 110 13.78 1.23 -3.02
N VAL A 111 14.71 2.17 -2.88
CA VAL A 111 15.59 2.28 -1.73
C VAL A 111 15.27 3.58 -1.00
N ASP A 112 14.92 3.48 0.26
CA ASP A 112 14.63 4.61 1.14
C ASP A 112 15.92 5.35 1.52
N ALA A 113 15.78 6.58 2.00
CA ALA A 113 16.92 7.39 2.44
C ALA A 113 17.75 6.73 3.58
N SER A 114 17.15 5.82 4.34
CA SER A 114 17.84 5.02 5.37
C SER A 114 18.57 3.79 4.82
N GLY A 115 18.43 3.48 3.53
CA GLY A 115 19.02 2.30 2.88
C GLY A 115 18.11 1.07 2.88
N ILE A 116 16.92 1.13 3.45
CA ILE A 116 15.97 0.02 3.46
C ILE A 116 15.29 -0.10 2.09
N VAL A 117 15.17 -1.33 1.61
CA VAL A 117 14.66 -1.67 0.29
C VAL A 117 13.22 -2.15 0.37
N GLU A 118 12.37 -1.59 -0.48
CA GLU A 118 11.09 -2.18 -0.90
C GLU A 118 11.33 -2.95 -2.20
N ASN A 119 10.88 -4.20 -2.26
CA ASN A 119 11.04 -5.07 -3.42
C ASN A 119 9.80 -5.95 -3.56
N GLU A 120 8.84 -5.47 -4.34
CA GLU A 120 7.49 -6.01 -4.31
C GLU A 120 6.94 -6.29 -5.71
N PHE A 121 6.31 -7.46 -5.86
CA PHE A 121 5.30 -7.68 -6.88
C PHE A 121 3.97 -7.18 -6.32
N CYS A 122 3.45 -6.11 -6.90
CA CYS A 122 2.47 -5.25 -6.26
C CYS A 122 1.31 -4.86 -7.21
N PRO A 123 0.44 -5.80 -7.58
CA PRO A 123 -0.74 -5.48 -8.38
C PRO A 123 -1.53 -4.31 -7.81
N VAL A 124 -2.12 -3.50 -8.68
CA VAL A 124 -2.83 -2.28 -8.33
C VAL A 124 -4.32 -2.48 -8.47
N TYR A 125 -5.07 -2.04 -7.46
CA TYR A 125 -6.51 -2.17 -7.37
C TYR A 125 -7.19 -0.81 -7.20
N LEU A 126 -8.39 -0.69 -7.74
CA LEU A 126 -9.35 0.35 -7.40
C LEU A 126 -10.45 -0.23 -6.51
N ALA A 127 -10.95 0.59 -5.61
CA ALA A 127 -12.12 0.26 -4.81
C ALA A 127 -12.97 1.50 -4.57
N ARG A 128 -14.20 1.31 -4.12
CA ARG A 128 -15.11 2.38 -3.75
C ARG A 128 -15.21 2.47 -2.23
N ALA A 129 -15.18 3.69 -1.70
CA ALA A 129 -15.42 3.94 -0.28
C ALA A 129 -16.86 3.57 0.08
N ALA A 130 -17.04 2.72 1.08
CA ALA A 130 -18.34 2.35 1.64
C ALA A 130 -18.60 3.00 3.01
N SER A 131 -17.60 3.65 3.59
CA SER A 131 -17.71 4.47 4.80
C SER A 131 -16.66 5.59 4.77
N ALA A 132 -16.78 6.55 5.67
CA ALA A 132 -15.81 7.63 5.80
C ALA A 132 -14.48 7.12 6.42
N PRO A 133 -13.32 7.69 6.06
CA PRO A 133 -12.05 7.32 6.66
C PRO A 133 -11.94 7.82 8.11
N GLU A 134 -11.42 6.95 8.98
CA GLU A 134 -10.99 7.25 10.34
C GLU A 134 -9.56 6.71 10.52
N PRO A 135 -8.54 7.42 10.01
CA PRO A 135 -7.18 6.91 9.94
C PRO A 135 -6.57 6.62 11.31
N ALA A 136 -5.83 5.51 11.42
CA ALA A 136 -4.98 5.23 12.55
C ALA A 136 -3.74 6.14 12.51
N SER A 137 -3.46 6.87 13.57
CA SER A 137 -2.36 7.84 13.66
C SER A 137 -0.97 7.19 13.54
N SER A 138 -0.86 5.91 13.88
CA SER A 138 0.37 5.13 13.69
C SER A 138 0.69 4.80 12.23
N GLU A 139 -0.30 4.92 11.35
CA GLU A 139 -0.19 4.59 9.93
C GLU A 139 -0.23 5.82 9.04
N VAL A 140 -1.11 6.77 9.35
CA VAL A 140 -1.45 7.93 8.51
C VAL A 140 -1.37 9.22 9.33
N ALA A 141 -0.55 10.17 8.86
CA ALA A 141 -0.43 11.50 9.46
C ALA A 141 -1.53 12.45 8.97
N GLU A 142 -1.85 12.39 7.69
CA GLU A 142 -2.86 13.23 7.03
C GLU A 142 -3.51 12.47 5.88
N HIS A 143 -4.68 12.89 5.46
CA HIS A 143 -5.35 12.36 4.28
C HIS A 143 -6.12 13.48 3.55
N ALA A 144 -6.37 13.25 2.26
CA ALA A 144 -7.13 14.18 1.43
C ALA A 144 -7.85 13.44 0.29
N TRP A 145 -9.02 13.93 -0.05
CA TRP A 145 -9.71 13.55 -1.28
C TRP A 145 -9.29 14.49 -2.40
N VAL A 146 -8.83 13.94 -3.51
CA VAL A 146 -8.26 14.72 -4.63
C VAL A 146 -8.84 14.23 -5.95
N ALA A 147 -9.20 15.17 -6.83
CA ALA A 147 -9.58 14.82 -8.19
C ALA A 147 -8.39 14.17 -8.92
N PRO A 148 -8.60 13.05 -9.64
CA PRO A 148 -7.51 12.34 -10.31
C PRO A 148 -6.65 13.23 -11.22
N GLU A 149 -7.25 14.13 -11.97
CA GLU A 149 -6.55 15.04 -12.88
C GLU A 149 -5.57 15.97 -12.12
N GLN A 150 -5.98 16.45 -10.95
CA GLN A 150 -5.13 17.28 -10.11
C GLN A 150 -3.99 16.48 -9.47
N LEU A 151 -4.27 15.22 -9.12
CA LEU A 151 -3.25 14.32 -8.59
C LEU A 151 -2.15 14.05 -9.63
N PHE A 152 -2.51 13.79 -10.90
CA PHE A 152 -1.54 13.61 -11.98
C PHE A 152 -0.67 14.85 -12.18
N VAL A 153 -1.26 16.03 -12.18
CA VAL A 153 -0.51 17.30 -12.27
C VAL A 153 0.44 17.46 -11.08
N GLY A 154 -0.02 17.14 -9.88
CA GLY A 154 0.81 17.21 -8.67
C GLY A 154 2.00 16.26 -8.70
N ILE A 155 1.80 15.03 -9.14
CA ILE A 155 2.87 14.02 -9.27
C ILE A 155 3.91 14.45 -10.32
N ASP A 156 3.46 14.93 -11.48
CA ASP A 156 4.36 15.40 -12.54
C ASP A 156 5.20 16.60 -12.08
N ALA A 157 4.58 17.53 -11.34
CA ALA A 157 5.24 18.73 -10.89
C ALA A 157 6.19 18.51 -9.70
N THR A 158 5.84 17.60 -8.79
CA THR A 158 6.56 17.40 -7.52
C THR A 158 6.69 15.91 -7.15
N PRO A 159 7.31 15.08 -8.00
CA PRO A 159 7.37 13.63 -7.76
C PRO A 159 8.07 13.26 -6.44
N PHE A 160 8.98 14.09 -5.97
CA PHE A 160 9.70 13.88 -4.70
C PHE A 160 8.80 13.93 -3.46
N ALA A 161 7.60 14.50 -3.57
CA ALA A 161 6.64 14.58 -2.45
C ALA A 161 5.81 13.29 -2.28
N PHE A 162 5.89 12.39 -3.25
CA PHE A 162 5.10 11.16 -3.31
C PHE A 162 5.96 9.91 -3.19
N SER A 163 5.34 8.81 -2.80
CA SER A 163 6.03 7.52 -2.75
C SER A 163 6.50 7.08 -4.15
N PRO A 164 7.69 6.45 -4.27
CA PRO A 164 8.21 6.02 -5.57
C PRO A 164 7.24 5.10 -6.33
N TRP A 165 6.61 4.15 -5.61
CA TRP A 165 5.66 3.24 -6.24
C TRP A 165 4.44 3.95 -6.81
N MET A 166 3.92 4.96 -6.12
CA MET A 166 2.79 5.75 -6.62
C MET A 166 3.17 6.53 -7.88
N VAL A 167 4.34 7.15 -7.90
CA VAL A 167 4.86 7.85 -9.08
C VAL A 167 4.95 6.89 -10.28
N GLU A 168 5.53 5.71 -10.09
CA GLU A 168 5.65 4.70 -11.15
C GLU A 168 4.28 4.15 -11.61
N GLN A 169 3.33 3.99 -10.70
CA GLN A 169 1.98 3.49 -11.02
C GLN A 169 1.16 4.49 -11.84
N LEU A 170 1.37 5.79 -11.66
CA LEU A 170 0.55 6.86 -12.24
C LEU A 170 1.24 7.61 -13.38
N THR A 171 2.41 7.22 -13.76
CA THR A 171 3.13 7.72 -14.94
C THR A 171 3.33 6.59 -15.96
#